data_30f66ac08abfea9317c140694129ade0
#
_entry.id   30f66ac08abfea9317c140694129ade0
#
_cell.length_a   1.000
_cell.length_b   1.000
_cell.length_c   1.000
_cell.angle_alpha   90.00
_cell.angle_beta   90.00
_cell.angle_gamma   90.00
#
_symmetry.space_group_name_H-M   'P 1'
#
loop_
_entity.id
_entity.type
_entity.pdbx_description
1 polymer ?
#
loop_
_entity_poly.entity_id
_entity_poly.type
_entity_poly.pdbx_seq_one_letter_code
_entity_poly.pdbx_strand_id
1 'polypeptide(L)'
;MPIPVRVLPAFLLASAACLPSQAPDLRFTPTAQPGRPLPGLLLGPPLLPSATLIDDRAGRTQLFGETLWLGLSPALAILDAGPMDPLGSRTLGIATPPNPSLAGIPLYLQSFVFDQLAPNGLFRASNGQSAILHATPYALVSEFRDPVAEGFTGNFDVTVKGRLQAAPVRVRTKVGVPSGGLPFGQPIIGHLNPNGARAQHVYRAVDLGATGEEELLTEIAYKPLGTIVSETYTRLVLAVTHSHVVPDYRLDPWSQLPLYPNSGLDPTFAKNYKPLDPTVDVYDGPFQVAPGLVRPDGYLPYPQFQRPFVYEGSSSIVVEFKSVAWGNLLPQNGAQVHLMVLSSPQPNARALSVGAQFQPLDPFTTLTAQSADNSVLDLKFEFRKVTSTATSPFLLNPGGRNYQKPYVAAHQPPGTVIEFEFEGAQTAQGGASSGWMSDIRNCAGYAYLRYRVRLSANPWTSAVPSIDTIVFPVQ
;
A
#
# COMPACT_ATOMS: atom_id res chain seq x y z
N MET A 1 -34.59 18.83 35.29
CA MET A 1 -35.08 17.71 34.44
C MET A 1 -33.99 16.66 34.46
N PRO A 2 -34.25 15.43 34.89
CA PRO A 2 -33.22 14.40 34.90
C PRO A 2 -32.98 13.90 33.47
N ILE A 3 -31.71 13.95 33.05
CA ILE A 3 -31.22 13.40 31.79
C ILE A 3 -31.26 11.87 31.93
N PRO A 4 -31.90 11.13 31.00
CA PRO A 4 -31.90 9.68 31.10
C PRO A 4 -30.45 9.18 30.89
N VAL A 5 -29.90 8.60 31.94
CA VAL A 5 -28.77 7.69 31.86
C VAL A 5 -29.15 6.60 30.85
N ARG A 6 -28.55 6.63 29.65
CA ARG A 6 -28.65 5.48 28.77
C ARG A 6 -27.94 4.32 29.46
N VAL A 7 -28.77 3.45 29.98
CA VAL A 7 -28.40 2.11 30.42
C VAL A 7 -27.56 1.50 29.32
N LEU A 8 -26.34 1.07 29.62
CA LEU A 8 -25.57 0.14 28.79
C LEU A 8 -26.54 -0.90 28.24
N PRO A 9 -26.49 -1.23 26.93
CA PRO A 9 -27.26 -2.34 26.43
C PRO A 9 -26.92 -3.54 27.31
N ALA A 10 -27.93 -4.07 27.98
CA ALA A 10 -27.80 -5.31 28.72
C ALA A 10 -27.16 -6.32 27.79
N PHE A 11 -25.92 -6.73 28.10
CA PHE A 11 -25.28 -7.83 27.41
C PHE A 11 -26.24 -9.01 27.54
N LEU A 12 -26.90 -9.35 26.48
CA LEU A 12 -27.66 -10.59 26.38
C LEU A 12 -26.65 -11.69 26.71
N LEU A 13 -26.73 -12.22 27.91
CA LEU A 13 -26.14 -13.46 28.35
C LEU A 13 -26.75 -14.60 27.49
N ALA A 14 -26.31 -14.69 26.25
CA ALA A 14 -26.42 -15.95 25.54
C ALA A 14 -25.41 -16.86 26.21
N SER A 15 -25.87 -17.68 27.13
CA SER A 15 -25.16 -18.82 27.68
C SER A 15 -24.94 -19.84 26.57
N ALA A 16 -24.04 -19.51 25.63
CA ALA A 16 -23.46 -20.49 24.75
C ALA A 16 -22.49 -21.31 25.61
N ALA A 17 -22.85 -22.55 25.92
CA ALA A 17 -21.91 -23.53 26.45
C ALA A 17 -20.67 -23.46 25.54
N CYS A 18 -19.57 -22.88 26.05
CA CYS A 18 -18.32 -22.81 25.30
C CYS A 18 -17.86 -24.25 25.08
N LEU A 19 -17.94 -24.69 23.85
CA LEU A 19 -17.30 -25.94 23.46
C LEU A 19 -15.79 -25.80 23.72
N PRO A 20 -15.11 -26.82 24.22
CA PRO A 20 -13.69 -26.76 24.62
C PRO A 20 -12.71 -26.40 23.50
N SER A 21 -13.19 -26.24 22.27
CA SER A 21 -12.39 -25.85 21.10
C SER A 21 -12.47 -24.37 20.72
N GLN A 22 -13.28 -23.57 21.43
CA GLN A 22 -13.50 -22.18 21.05
C GLN A 22 -12.35 -21.28 21.53
N ALA A 23 -11.82 -20.44 20.63
CA ALA A 23 -10.83 -19.42 20.99
C ALA A 23 -11.43 -18.44 22.03
N PRO A 24 -10.64 -17.98 23.01
CA PRO A 24 -11.11 -16.97 23.95
C PRO A 24 -11.52 -15.69 23.24
N ASP A 25 -12.59 -15.06 23.72
CA ASP A 25 -13.11 -13.78 23.20
C ASP A 25 -13.00 -12.70 24.29
N LEU A 26 -12.15 -11.70 24.02
CA LEU A 26 -11.94 -10.56 24.89
C LEU A 26 -12.77 -9.37 24.39
N ARG A 27 -13.50 -8.73 25.29
CA ARG A 27 -14.32 -7.55 25.00
C ARG A 27 -14.06 -6.48 26.04
N PHE A 28 -13.67 -5.29 25.62
CA PHE A 28 -13.58 -4.10 26.46
C PHE A 28 -14.45 -2.99 25.88
N THR A 29 -14.85 -2.05 26.75
CA THR A 29 -15.39 -0.78 26.28
C THR A 29 -14.26 -0.04 25.55
N PRO A 30 -14.48 0.42 24.30
CA PRO A 30 -13.39 0.95 23.45
C PRO A 30 -12.89 2.32 23.91
N THR A 31 -13.60 2.96 24.86
CA THR A 31 -13.21 4.29 25.35
C THR A 31 -13.75 4.54 26.75
N ALA A 32 -13.02 5.37 27.50
CA ALA A 32 -13.44 5.90 28.78
C ALA A 32 -12.82 7.29 29.01
N GLN A 33 -13.38 8.03 30.00
CA GLN A 33 -12.71 9.23 30.51
C GLN A 33 -11.62 8.85 31.51
N PRO A 34 -10.51 9.59 31.61
CA PRO A 34 -9.56 9.44 32.71
C PRO A 34 -10.25 9.48 34.06
N GLY A 35 -9.89 8.56 34.94
CA GLY A 35 -10.54 8.39 36.26
C GLY A 35 -11.83 7.55 36.25
N ARG A 36 -12.30 7.12 35.09
CA ARG A 36 -13.42 6.18 34.96
C ARG A 36 -12.92 4.76 34.72
N PRO A 37 -13.49 3.73 35.31
CA PRO A 37 -13.07 2.36 35.02
C PRO A 37 -13.40 2.00 33.59
N LEU A 38 -12.52 1.20 32.97
CA LEU A 38 -12.69 0.58 31.66
C LEU A 38 -13.14 -0.87 31.89
N PRO A 39 -14.43 -1.17 31.78
CA PRO A 39 -14.93 -2.53 32.00
C PRO A 39 -14.63 -3.45 30.81
N GLY A 40 -14.36 -4.72 31.10
CA GLY A 40 -14.14 -5.76 30.11
C GLY A 40 -14.74 -7.10 30.53
N LEU A 41 -14.84 -8.00 29.58
CA LEU A 41 -15.32 -9.36 29.73
C LEU A 41 -14.44 -10.29 28.88
N LEU A 42 -13.89 -11.31 29.53
CA LEU A 42 -13.23 -12.42 28.86
C LEU A 42 -14.17 -13.63 28.87
N LEU A 43 -14.39 -14.22 27.69
CA LEU A 43 -15.11 -15.47 27.50
C LEU A 43 -14.12 -16.54 27.03
N GLY A 44 -14.24 -17.76 27.51
CA GLY A 44 -13.34 -18.85 27.12
C GLY A 44 -13.66 -20.15 27.88
N PRO A 45 -12.79 -21.15 27.81
CA PRO A 45 -12.98 -22.41 28.52
C PRO A 45 -13.12 -22.20 30.04
N PRO A 46 -14.11 -22.85 30.69
CA PRO A 46 -14.38 -22.66 32.11
C PRO A 46 -13.25 -23.21 33.00
N LEU A 47 -13.11 -22.61 34.17
CA LEU A 47 -12.21 -23.03 35.25
C LEU A 47 -10.71 -22.97 34.93
N LEU A 48 -10.32 -22.62 33.71
CA LEU A 48 -8.92 -22.53 33.34
C LEU A 48 -8.28 -21.21 33.81
N PRO A 49 -6.99 -21.22 34.16
CA PRO A 49 -6.27 -19.99 34.47
C PRO A 49 -6.21 -19.05 33.26
N SER A 50 -6.32 -17.76 33.48
CA SER A 50 -6.19 -16.75 32.45
C SER A 50 -5.32 -15.59 32.90
N ALA A 51 -4.69 -14.90 31.96
CA ALA A 51 -3.99 -13.65 32.18
C ALA A 51 -4.34 -12.67 31.07
N THR A 52 -4.57 -11.42 31.44
CA THR A 52 -4.79 -10.31 30.49
C THR A 52 -3.59 -9.39 30.54
N LEU A 53 -3.00 -9.16 29.37
CA LEU A 53 -1.87 -8.26 29.18
C LEU A 53 -2.35 -6.95 28.60
N ILE A 54 -1.62 -5.88 28.92
CA ILE A 54 -1.82 -4.52 28.38
C ILE A 54 -0.49 -3.99 27.87
N ASP A 55 -0.56 -3.23 26.76
CA ASP A 55 0.59 -2.56 26.15
C ASP A 55 0.16 -1.19 25.60
N ASP A 56 1.10 -0.28 25.39
CA ASP A 56 0.90 1.01 24.75
C ASP A 56 1.06 0.95 23.22
N ARG A 57 1.42 -0.21 22.68
CA ARG A 57 1.68 -0.43 21.26
C ARG A 57 0.97 -1.67 20.73
N ALA A 58 0.43 -1.52 19.51
CA ALA A 58 -0.02 -2.67 18.76
C ALA A 58 1.17 -3.46 18.18
N GLY A 59 1.00 -4.76 18.06
CA GLY A 59 1.94 -5.66 17.39
C GLY A 59 1.22 -6.72 16.59
N ARG A 60 1.98 -7.53 15.88
CA ARG A 60 1.48 -8.74 15.22
C ARG A 60 2.61 -9.75 15.14
N THR A 61 2.80 -10.48 16.21
CA THR A 61 3.87 -11.47 16.31
C THR A 61 3.25 -12.87 16.46
N GLN A 62 3.80 -13.87 15.79
CA GLN A 62 3.42 -15.26 16.00
C GLN A 62 4.20 -15.81 17.20
N LEU A 63 3.47 -16.32 18.18
CA LEU A 63 4.04 -16.94 19.37
C LEU A 63 3.39 -18.31 19.57
N PHE A 64 4.15 -19.38 19.41
CA PHE A 64 3.67 -20.76 19.51
C PHE A 64 2.41 -21.06 18.67
N GLY A 65 2.31 -20.48 17.48
CA GLY A 65 1.15 -20.63 16.58
C GLY A 65 -0.03 -19.72 16.86
N GLU A 66 0.02 -18.94 17.94
CA GLU A 66 -0.99 -17.93 18.28
C GLU A 66 -0.54 -16.54 17.84
N THR A 67 -1.49 -15.68 17.47
CA THR A 67 -1.17 -14.29 17.12
C THR A 67 -1.17 -13.40 18.36
N LEU A 68 -0.03 -12.80 18.63
CA LEU A 68 0.13 -11.78 19.65
C LEU A 68 -0.10 -10.40 19.02
N TRP A 69 -1.10 -9.69 19.53
CA TRP A 69 -1.52 -8.36 19.06
C TRP A 69 -0.90 -7.20 19.83
N LEU A 70 -0.04 -7.49 20.78
CA LEU A 70 0.69 -6.52 21.62
C LEU A 70 2.07 -6.25 21.02
N GLY A 71 2.54 -5.01 21.17
CA GLY A 71 3.81 -4.55 20.57
C GLY A 71 5.05 -5.00 21.32
N LEU A 72 4.90 -5.65 22.49
CA LEU A 72 5.98 -6.06 23.38
C LEU A 72 6.89 -4.87 23.76
N SER A 73 6.28 -3.74 24.05
CA SER A 73 6.98 -2.52 24.49
C SER A 73 7.47 -2.66 25.94
N PRO A 74 8.33 -1.76 26.41
CA PRO A 74 8.66 -1.69 27.84
C PRO A 74 7.47 -1.41 28.76
N ALA A 75 6.33 -0.96 28.21
CA ALA A 75 5.10 -0.73 28.96
C ALA A 75 4.24 -1.99 29.11
N LEU A 76 4.62 -3.11 28.49
CA LEU A 76 3.91 -4.38 28.60
C LEU A 76 3.77 -4.81 30.07
N ALA A 77 2.54 -4.99 30.50
CA ALA A 77 2.27 -5.42 31.88
C ALA A 77 1.14 -6.46 31.94
N ILE A 78 1.16 -7.27 32.98
CA ILE A 78 0.01 -8.10 33.34
C ILE A 78 -1.00 -7.22 34.06
N LEU A 79 -2.16 -7.05 33.43
CA LEU A 79 -3.24 -6.25 33.99
C LEU A 79 -4.04 -7.02 35.04
N ASP A 80 -4.33 -8.28 34.75
CA ASP A 80 -5.15 -9.16 35.56
C ASP A 80 -4.80 -10.61 35.32
N ALA A 81 -4.86 -11.44 36.35
CA ALA A 81 -4.64 -12.89 36.25
C ALA A 81 -5.51 -13.64 37.24
N GLY A 82 -5.99 -14.82 36.83
CA GLY A 82 -6.81 -15.68 37.70
C GLY A 82 -7.65 -16.68 36.90
N PRO A 83 -8.42 -17.54 37.58
CA PRO A 83 -9.23 -18.52 36.89
C PRO A 83 -10.47 -17.92 36.22
N MET A 84 -10.92 -18.55 35.15
CA MET A 84 -12.25 -18.36 34.59
C MET A 84 -13.31 -18.88 35.57
N ASP A 85 -14.49 -18.34 35.52
CA ASP A 85 -15.62 -18.87 36.31
C ASP A 85 -16.13 -20.21 35.73
N PRO A 86 -17.06 -20.91 36.44
CA PRO A 86 -17.64 -22.16 35.96
C PRO A 86 -18.42 -22.05 34.63
N LEU A 87 -18.82 -20.84 34.24
CA LEU A 87 -19.53 -20.55 32.99
C LEU A 87 -18.55 -20.17 31.86
N GLY A 88 -17.25 -20.15 32.14
CA GLY A 88 -16.24 -19.76 31.15
C GLY A 88 -16.20 -18.24 30.93
N SER A 89 -16.54 -17.45 31.94
CA SER A 89 -16.46 -16.00 31.86
C SER A 89 -15.55 -15.42 32.96
N ARG A 90 -15.04 -14.22 32.70
CA ARG A 90 -14.30 -13.42 33.70
C ARG A 90 -14.50 -11.95 33.45
N THR A 91 -15.03 -11.24 34.44
CA THR A 91 -15.16 -9.80 34.39
C THR A 91 -13.80 -9.15 34.69
N LEU A 92 -13.42 -8.20 33.88
CA LEU A 92 -12.18 -7.43 33.96
C LEU A 92 -12.53 -5.96 34.21
N GLY A 93 -11.67 -5.25 34.92
CA GLY A 93 -11.84 -3.84 35.19
C GLY A 93 -10.50 -3.13 35.25
N ILE A 94 -10.27 -2.18 34.38
CA ILE A 94 -9.07 -1.35 34.40
C ILE A 94 -9.41 -0.05 35.11
N ALA A 95 -8.77 0.20 36.24
CA ALA A 95 -8.82 1.49 36.87
C ALA A 95 -7.95 2.47 36.10
N THR A 96 -8.55 3.50 35.52
CA THR A 96 -7.78 4.52 34.79
C THR A 96 -7.42 5.66 35.74
N PRO A 97 -6.15 6.13 35.78
CA PRO A 97 -5.79 7.29 36.56
C PRO A 97 -6.57 8.54 36.15
N PRO A 98 -6.95 9.44 37.07
CA PRO A 98 -7.69 10.66 36.76
C PRO A 98 -6.81 11.76 36.17
N ASN A 99 -5.90 11.40 35.26
CA ASN A 99 -4.96 12.32 34.64
C ASN A 99 -5.39 12.63 33.18
N PRO A 100 -5.81 13.88 32.88
CA PRO A 100 -6.23 14.28 31.54
C PRO A 100 -5.15 14.11 30.48
N SER A 101 -3.86 14.08 30.83
CA SER A 101 -2.76 13.86 29.89
C SER A 101 -2.74 12.46 29.28
N LEU A 102 -3.50 11.52 29.81
CA LEU A 102 -3.69 10.19 29.27
C LEU A 102 -4.68 10.15 28.10
N ALA A 103 -5.38 11.27 27.84
CA ALA A 103 -6.30 11.34 26.71
C ALA A 103 -5.53 11.20 25.38
N GLY A 104 -6.04 10.33 24.50
CA GLY A 104 -5.44 10.03 23.20
C GLY A 104 -4.39 8.93 23.23
N ILE A 105 -4.00 8.42 24.40
CA ILE A 105 -3.09 7.27 24.49
C ILE A 105 -3.91 6.00 24.24
N PRO A 106 -3.56 5.22 23.19
CA PRO A 106 -4.18 3.92 22.96
C PRO A 106 -3.66 2.89 23.96
N LEU A 107 -4.54 2.04 24.42
CA LEU A 107 -4.23 0.88 25.24
C LEU A 107 -4.58 -0.37 24.44
N TYR A 108 -3.66 -1.30 24.31
CA TYR A 108 -3.86 -2.57 23.61
C TYR A 108 -3.92 -3.69 24.63
N LEU A 109 -4.90 -4.56 24.47
CA LEU A 109 -5.22 -5.61 25.44
C LEU A 109 -5.34 -6.95 24.73
N GLN A 110 -4.81 -7.99 25.36
CA GLN A 110 -5.01 -9.36 24.93
C GLN A 110 -4.99 -10.29 26.12
N SER A 111 -5.88 -11.28 26.12
CA SER A 111 -5.94 -12.30 27.16
C SER A 111 -5.42 -13.63 26.64
N PHE A 112 -4.86 -14.40 27.55
CA PHE A 112 -4.39 -15.76 27.35
C PHE A 112 -5.13 -16.66 28.34
N VAL A 113 -5.66 -17.76 27.84
CA VAL A 113 -6.24 -18.82 28.67
C VAL A 113 -5.30 -20.03 28.57
N PHE A 114 -4.77 -20.44 29.71
CA PHE A 114 -3.84 -21.55 29.78
C PHE A 114 -4.59 -22.88 29.66
N ASP A 115 -4.41 -23.55 28.54
CA ASP A 115 -5.14 -24.76 28.15
C ASP A 115 -4.17 -25.78 27.56
N GLN A 116 -3.96 -26.87 28.26
CA GLN A 116 -3.11 -27.98 27.79
C GLN A 116 -3.69 -28.68 26.55
N LEU A 117 -4.97 -28.48 26.27
CA LEU A 117 -5.63 -28.98 25.06
C LEU A 117 -5.54 -27.99 23.89
N ALA A 118 -4.89 -26.85 24.07
CA ALA A 118 -4.60 -25.93 22.97
C ALA A 118 -3.68 -26.59 21.92
N PRO A 119 -3.74 -26.18 20.65
CA PRO A 119 -2.89 -26.74 19.61
C PRO A 119 -1.39 -26.69 19.92
N ASN A 120 -0.96 -25.71 20.71
CA ASN A 120 0.41 -25.51 21.14
C ASN A 120 0.72 -26.21 22.51
N GLY A 121 -0.27 -26.85 23.14
CA GLY A 121 -0.14 -27.50 24.43
C GLY A 121 0.05 -26.58 25.63
N LEU A 122 -0.08 -25.26 25.46
CA LEU A 122 0.22 -24.27 26.49
C LEU A 122 -0.94 -23.31 26.77
N PHE A 123 -1.41 -22.60 25.76
CA PHE A 123 -2.43 -21.57 25.90
C PHE A 123 -3.16 -21.29 24.60
N ARG A 124 -4.31 -20.61 24.69
CA ARG A 124 -5.03 -19.99 23.59
C ARG A 124 -5.02 -18.47 23.81
N ALA A 125 -4.70 -17.73 22.76
CA ALA A 125 -4.78 -16.28 22.78
C ALA A 125 -6.18 -15.82 22.37
N SER A 126 -6.69 -14.76 23.01
CA SER A 126 -7.90 -14.07 22.58
C SER A 126 -7.64 -13.20 21.35
N ASN A 127 -8.72 -12.64 20.77
CA ASN A 127 -8.62 -11.47 19.91
C ASN A 127 -7.92 -10.33 20.65
N GLY A 128 -7.17 -9.51 19.92
CA GLY A 128 -6.65 -8.24 20.43
C GLY A 128 -7.79 -7.22 20.54
N GLN A 129 -7.75 -6.40 21.56
CA GLN A 129 -8.66 -5.27 21.75
C GLN A 129 -7.87 -4.00 21.95
N SER A 130 -8.48 -2.86 21.59
CA SER A 130 -7.91 -1.55 21.89
C SER A 130 -8.93 -0.66 22.58
N ALA A 131 -8.43 0.24 23.41
CA ALA A 131 -9.22 1.28 24.07
C ALA A 131 -8.46 2.60 24.06
N ILE A 132 -9.18 3.71 23.98
CA ILE A 132 -8.59 5.04 24.00
C ILE A 132 -9.30 5.90 25.05
N LEU A 133 -8.53 6.55 25.92
CA LEU A 133 -9.07 7.52 26.86
C LEU A 133 -9.33 8.86 26.15
N HIS A 134 -10.43 9.54 26.50
CA HIS A 134 -10.75 10.87 25.97
C HIS A 134 -11.15 11.84 27.09
N ALA A 135 -10.76 13.11 26.95
CA ALA A 135 -10.98 14.13 27.96
C ALA A 135 -12.34 14.83 27.84
N THR A 136 -13.03 14.66 26.69
CA THR A 136 -14.31 15.34 26.44
C THR A 136 -15.50 14.60 27.09
N PRO A 137 -16.62 15.29 27.37
CA PRO A 137 -17.82 14.64 27.93
C PRO A 137 -18.44 13.60 26.99
N TYR A 138 -18.22 13.75 25.69
CA TYR A 138 -18.79 12.89 24.64
C TYR A 138 -17.73 12.46 23.64
N ALA A 139 -17.92 11.30 23.03
CA ALA A 139 -17.14 10.84 21.90
C ALA A 139 -18.00 9.97 21.00
N LEU A 140 -17.74 10.04 19.69
CA LEU A 140 -18.19 9.02 18.74
C LEU A 140 -17.06 7.99 18.63
N VAL A 141 -17.42 6.73 18.48
CA VAL A 141 -16.45 5.63 18.45
C VAL A 141 -16.75 4.69 17.30
N SER A 142 -15.70 4.25 16.63
CA SER A 142 -15.70 3.16 15.65
C SER A 142 -14.77 2.06 16.12
N GLU A 143 -15.30 0.86 16.31
CA GLU A 143 -14.58 -0.30 16.87
C GLU A 143 -14.22 -1.37 15.84
N PHE A 144 -14.82 -1.31 14.64
CA PHE A 144 -14.61 -2.26 13.55
C PHE A 144 -14.82 -3.73 13.91
N ARG A 145 -15.79 -4.05 14.75
CA ARG A 145 -16.10 -5.44 15.13
C ARG A 145 -16.40 -6.32 13.92
N ASP A 146 -17.18 -5.78 13.01
CA ASP A 146 -17.43 -6.33 11.69
C ASP A 146 -17.67 -5.17 10.72
N PRO A 147 -16.62 -4.62 10.08
CA PRO A 147 -16.75 -3.42 9.26
C PRO A 147 -17.83 -3.51 8.19
N VAL A 148 -18.02 -4.69 7.58
CA VAL A 148 -19.04 -4.90 6.56
C VAL A 148 -20.45 -4.83 7.16
N ALA A 149 -20.68 -5.53 8.27
CA ALA A 149 -21.97 -5.50 8.97
C ALA A 149 -22.27 -4.12 9.59
N GLU A 150 -21.24 -3.34 9.94
CA GLU A 150 -21.33 -1.96 10.39
C GLU A 150 -21.58 -0.96 9.25
N GLY A 151 -21.64 -1.41 8.01
CA GLY A 151 -21.97 -0.58 6.85
C GLY A 151 -20.78 0.15 6.21
N PHE A 152 -19.54 -0.26 6.49
CA PHE A 152 -18.38 0.25 5.78
C PHE A 152 -18.37 -0.23 4.33
N THR A 153 -18.00 0.66 3.43
CA THR A 153 -17.85 0.38 2.00
C THR A 153 -16.44 0.68 1.52
N GLY A 154 -15.97 -0.05 0.50
CA GLY A 154 -14.64 0.17 -0.07
C GLY A 154 -13.91 -1.13 -0.43
N ASN A 155 -12.60 -1.03 -0.58
CA ASN A 155 -11.73 -2.14 -1.00
C ASN A 155 -10.73 -2.56 0.09
N PHE A 156 -11.15 -2.53 1.34
CA PHE A 156 -10.38 -3.03 2.48
C PHE A 156 -10.49 -4.56 2.64
N ASP A 157 -9.74 -5.14 3.58
CA ASP A 157 -9.80 -6.58 3.87
C ASP A 157 -11.08 -6.91 4.67
N VAL A 158 -12.08 -7.42 3.98
CA VAL A 158 -13.38 -7.78 4.56
C VAL A 158 -13.34 -9.07 5.39
N THR A 159 -12.25 -9.82 5.34
CA THR A 159 -12.11 -11.09 6.06
C THR A 159 -11.65 -10.90 7.50
N VAL A 160 -11.09 -9.74 7.82
CA VAL A 160 -10.59 -9.39 9.14
C VAL A 160 -11.70 -8.73 9.96
N LYS A 161 -11.93 -9.27 11.15
CA LYS A 161 -12.88 -8.72 12.14
C LYS A 161 -12.13 -8.12 13.31
N GLY A 162 -12.75 -7.16 13.99
CA GLY A 162 -12.17 -6.46 15.12
C GLY A 162 -11.19 -5.35 14.76
N ARG A 163 -11.03 -5.07 13.46
CA ARG A 163 -10.21 -3.97 12.93
C ARG A 163 -10.53 -3.65 11.48
N LEU A 164 -10.19 -2.44 11.08
CA LEU A 164 -10.18 -2.04 9.67
C LEU A 164 -8.76 -2.23 9.14
N GLN A 165 -8.56 -3.17 8.23
CA GLN A 165 -7.25 -3.51 7.70
C GLN A 165 -7.18 -3.25 6.20
N ALA A 166 -6.02 -2.78 5.70
CA ALA A 166 -5.78 -2.69 4.28
C ALA A 166 -5.90 -4.09 3.63
N ALA A 167 -6.44 -4.12 2.42
CA ALA A 167 -6.43 -5.35 1.64
C ALA A 167 -4.97 -5.82 1.39
N PRO A 168 -4.74 -7.12 1.26
CA PRO A 168 -3.43 -7.64 0.89
C PRO A 168 -2.93 -7.01 -0.41
N VAL A 169 -1.62 -6.75 -0.47
CA VAL A 169 -0.99 -6.21 -1.67
C VAL A 169 -1.23 -7.17 -2.84
N ARG A 170 -1.85 -6.66 -3.89
CA ARG A 170 -2.04 -7.41 -5.14
C ARG A 170 -0.89 -7.09 -6.07
N VAL A 171 -0.17 -8.13 -6.48
CA VAL A 171 0.92 -8.03 -7.43
C VAL A 171 0.44 -8.50 -8.79
N ARG A 172 0.67 -7.67 -9.79
CA ARG A 172 0.37 -7.96 -11.21
C ARG A 172 1.64 -7.79 -12.03
N THR A 173 1.94 -8.77 -12.86
CA THR A 173 3.02 -8.66 -13.85
C THR A 173 2.45 -8.57 -15.25
N LYS A 174 3.07 -7.74 -16.08
CA LYS A 174 2.68 -7.58 -17.47
C LYS A 174 3.90 -7.44 -18.35
N VAL A 175 3.94 -8.20 -19.44
CA VAL A 175 4.86 -7.96 -20.54
C VAL A 175 4.27 -6.86 -21.40
N GLY A 176 5.01 -5.78 -21.58
CA GLY A 176 4.47 -4.56 -22.19
C GLY A 176 4.11 -4.71 -23.65
N VAL A 177 4.90 -5.48 -24.41
CA VAL A 177 4.54 -5.84 -25.79
C VAL A 177 4.96 -7.29 -26.00
N PRO A 178 4.04 -8.19 -26.36
CA PRO A 178 4.40 -9.58 -26.61
C PRO A 178 5.41 -9.70 -27.76
N SER A 179 6.50 -10.41 -27.51
CA SER A 179 7.47 -10.72 -28.55
C SER A 179 6.84 -11.69 -29.55
N GLY A 180 6.33 -11.18 -30.65
CA GLY A 180 5.80 -11.99 -31.76
C GLY A 180 6.71 -11.99 -32.98
N GLY A 181 7.86 -11.36 -32.93
CA GLY A 181 8.79 -11.17 -34.05
C GLY A 181 10.15 -11.78 -33.84
N LEU A 182 10.93 -11.71 -34.88
CA LEU A 182 12.33 -12.10 -34.86
C LEU A 182 13.08 -11.27 -33.82
N PRO A 183 13.91 -11.87 -32.98
CA PRO A 183 14.70 -11.15 -31.99
C PRO A 183 15.73 -10.29 -32.71
N PHE A 184 15.42 -9.01 -32.87
CA PHE A 184 16.43 -8.03 -33.25
C PHE A 184 17.05 -7.49 -31.99
N GLY A 185 18.37 -7.63 -31.84
CA GLY A 185 19.07 -7.03 -30.74
C GLY A 185 19.32 -5.55 -31.02
N GLN A 186 18.82 -4.68 -30.15
CA GLN A 186 19.33 -3.31 -30.07
C GLN A 186 20.14 -3.15 -28.80
N PRO A 187 21.36 -2.59 -28.90
CA PRO A 187 22.13 -2.21 -27.73
C PRO A 187 21.59 -0.89 -27.17
N ILE A 188 20.56 -0.97 -26.37
CA ILE A 188 19.98 0.25 -25.77
C ILE A 188 20.78 0.70 -24.54
N ILE A 189 21.39 -0.26 -23.87
CA ILE A 189 22.38 -0.01 -22.85
C ILE A 189 23.63 -0.70 -23.39
N GLY A 190 24.32 -0.09 -24.30
CA GLY A 190 25.20 -0.95 -25.05
C GLY A 190 26.63 -0.54 -25.10
N HIS A 191 27.40 -1.54 -25.20
CA HIS A 191 28.77 -1.64 -25.63
C HIS A 191 29.21 -0.73 -26.79
N LEU A 192 28.29 -0.43 -27.69
CA LEU A 192 28.61 0.42 -28.85
C LEU A 192 28.72 1.90 -28.46
N ASN A 193 28.50 2.20 -27.18
CA ASN A 193 28.51 3.57 -26.73
C ASN A 193 29.30 3.77 -25.44
N PRO A 194 30.63 3.70 -25.51
CA PRO A 194 31.49 3.96 -24.34
C PRO A 194 31.28 5.36 -23.74
N ASN A 195 30.61 6.25 -24.45
CA ASN A 195 30.44 7.65 -24.08
C ASN A 195 29.03 8.00 -23.57
N GLY A 196 28.19 7.02 -23.39
CA GLY A 196 26.82 7.20 -22.86
C GLY A 196 25.72 7.00 -23.89
N ALA A 197 24.54 6.69 -23.41
CA ALA A 197 23.34 6.52 -24.20
C ALA A 197 22.09 7.05 -23.49
N ARG A 198 21.14 7.55 -24.26
CA ARG A 198 19.80 7.91 -23.79
C ARG A 198 18.77 7.30 -24.73
N ALA A 199 17.77 6.64 -24.17
CA ALA A 199 16.69 6.04 -24.92
C ALA A 199 15.36 6.19 -24.19
N GLN A 200 14.29 6.35 -24.97
CA GLN A 200 12.90 6.35 -24.46
C GLN A 200 12.11 5.27 -25.19
N HIS A 201 11.27 4.59 -24.43
CA HIS A 201 10.31 3.61 -24.94
C HIS A 201 8.92 3.93 -24.43
N VAL A 202 7.94 4.00 -25.33
CA VAL A 202 6.55 4.28 -25.01
C VAL A 202 5.75 2.99 -24.98
N TYR A 203 5.09 2.76 -23.85
CA TYR A 203 4.15 1.65 -23.64
C TYR A 203 2.76 2.22 -23.47
N ARG A 204 1.84 1.79 -24.34
CA ARG A 204 0.44 2.24 -24.29
C ARG A 204 -0.26 1.63 -23.06
N ALA A 205 -1.29 2.29 -22.57
CA ALA A 205 -2.12 1.77 -21.50
C ALA A 205 -2.60 0.33 -21.77
N VAL A 206 -3.00 0.03 -23.01
CA VAL A 206 -3.43 -1.32 -23.43
C VAL A 206 -2.29 -2.34 -23.36
N ASP A 207 -1.06 -1.96 -23.67
CA ASP A 207 0.12 -2.83 -23.59
C ASP A 207 0.43 -3.18 -22.13
N LEU A 208 0.16 -2.26 -21.21
CA LEU A 208 0.34 -2.43 -19.77
C LEU A 208 -0.83 -3.16 -19.11
N GLY A 209 -1.91 -3.46 -19.86
CA GLY A 209 -3.13 -4.04 -19.31
C GLY A 209 -3.75 -3.13 -18.27
N ALA A 210 -3.92 -1.86 -18.64
CA ALA A 210 -4.48 -0.82 -17.80
C ALA A 210 -5.80 -1.24 -17.15
N THR A 211 -5.90 -1.03 -15.85
CA THR A 211 -7.05 -1.41 -15.02
C THR A 211 -8.00 -0.25 -14.75
N GLY A 212 -7.60 0.98 -15.05
CA GLY A 212 -8.28 2.21 -14.66
C GLY A 212 -8.14 2.53 -13.17
N GLU A 213 -7.30 1.79 -12.45
CA GLU A 213 -7.04 1.98 -11.03
C GLU A 213 -5.59 2.40 -10.79
N GLU A 214 -5.35 3.17 -9.74
CA GLU A 214 -4.01 3.55 -9.32
C GLU A 214 -3.24 2.32 -8.83
N GLU A 215 -2.05 2.11 -9.38
CA GLU A 215 -1.11 1.06 -9.01
C GLU A 215 0.30 1.65 -8.88
N LEU A 216 1.16 1.01 -8.12
CA LEU A 216 2.58 1.36 -8.06
C LEU A 216 3.38 0.44 -8.97
N LEU A 217 4.09 1.01 -9.94
CA LEU A 217 5.13 0.29 -10.66
C LEU A 217 6.36 0.19 -9.75
N THR A 218 6.74 -1.02 -9.41
CA THR A 218 7.80 -1.31 -8.44
C THR A 218 9.03 -1.97 -9.04
N GLU A 219 8.89 -2.55 -10.23
CA GLU A 219 9.97 -3.22 -10.91
C GLU A 219 9.77 -3.20 -12.43
N ILE A 220 10.88 -3.10 -13.14
CA ILE A 220 10.98 -3.36 -14.57
C ILE A 220 12.07 -4.41 -14.76
N ALA A 221 11.82 -5.40 -15.62
CA ALA A 221 12.79 -6.37 -16.06
C ALA A 221 12.81 -6.44 -17.60
N TYR A 222 13.95 -6.71 -18.20
CA TYR A 222 14.07 -6.85 -19.62
C TYR A 222 14.42 -8.29 -20.01
N LYS A 223 14.09 -8.66 -21.23
CA LYS A 223 14.45 -9.97 -21.79
C LYS A 223 15.78 -9.85 -22.51
N PRO A 224 16.85 -10.48 -22.01
CA PRO A 224 18.13 -10.48 -22.69
C PRO A 224 18.09 -11.39 -23.92
N LEU A 225 18.86 -11.04 -24.95
CA LEU A 225 19.09 -11.85 -26.14
C LEU A 225 20.46 -12.50 -26.06
N GLY A 226 20.50 -13.83 -26.05
CA GLY A 226 21.75 -14.59 -26.03
C GLY A 226 22.36 -14.74 -24.62
N THR A 227 23.66 -15.03 -24.60
CA THR A 227 24.39 -15.28 -23.35
C THR A 227 24.71 -13.96 -22.64
N ILE A 228 24.36 -13.88 -21.36
CA ILE A 228 24.70 -12.73 -20.54
C ILE A 228 26.14 -12.84 -20.06
N VAL A 229 26.90 -11.75 -20.23
CA VAL A 229 28.23 -11.57 -19.65
C VAL A 229 28.13 -10.61 -18.48
N SER A 230 28.99 -10.78 -17.47
CA SER A 230 29.00 -9.85 -16.32
C SER A 230 29.51 -8.48 -16.74
N GLU A 231 28.72 -7.46 -16.45
CA GLU A 231 29.03 -6.06 -16.78
C GLU A 231 28.63 -5.13 -15.64
N THR A 232 29.33 -4.00 -15.52
CA THR A 232 29.01 -2.98 -14.53
C THR A 232 28.89 -1.62 -15.22
N TYR A 233 27.73 -1.01 -15.09
CA TYR A 233 27.49 0.38 -15.45
C TYR A 233 27.83 1.26 -14.26
N THR A 234 28.64 2.29 -14.47
CA THR A 234 29.01 3.22 -13.38
C THR A 234 27.83 4.05 -12.94
N ARG A 235 26.95 4.38 -13.86
CA ARG A 235 25.66 5.02 -13.56
C ARG A 235 24.62 4.64 -14.60
N LEU A 236 23.49 4.16 -14.10
CA LEU A 236 22.25 3.98 -14.85
C LEU A 236 21.18 4.82 -14.19
N VAL A 237 20.48 5.66 -14.94
CA VAL A 237 19.24 6.28 -14.51
C VAL A 237 18.10 5.64 -15.28
N LEU A 238 17.16 5.10 -14.54
CA LEU A 238 15.89 4.60 -15.05
C LEU A 238 14.81 5.56 -14.60
N ALA A 239 14.17 6.23 -15.55
CA ALA A 239 13.11 7.17 -15.29
C ALA A 239 11.79 6.70 -15.90
N VAL A 240 10.69 6.98 -15.22
CA VAL A 240 9.34 6.68 -15.69
C VAL A 240 8.48 7.92 -15.56
N THR A 241 7.65 8.16 -16.55
CA THR A 241 6.66 9.24 -16.53
C THR A 241 5.43 8.83 -17.33
N HIS A 242 4.28 9.43 -17.02
CA HIS A 242 3.13 9.31 -17.89
C HIS A 242 3.38 10.02 -19.23
N SER A 243 2.77 9.52 -20.26
CA SER A 243 2.86 10.08 -21.61
C SER A 243 1.48 10.43 -22.13
N HIS A 244 1.38 11.60 -22.75
CA HIS A 244 0.21 11.96 -23.57
C HIS A 244 0.30 11.36 -24.97
N VAL A 245 1.46 10.87 -25.35
CA VAL A 245 1.68 10.27 -26.65
C VAL A 245 0.98 8.90 -26.69
N VAL A 246 0.04 8.80 -27.60
CA VAL A 246 -0.51 7.51 -28.03
C VAL A 246 0.14 7.22 -29.36
N PRO A 247 1.02 6.22 -29.48
CA PRO A 247 1.58 5.83 -30.76
C PRO A 247 0.47 5.17 -31.60
N ASP A 248 -0.35 6.02 -32.20
CA ASP A 248 -1.44 5.61 -33.06
C ASP A 248 -0.93 5.31 -34.48
N TYR A 249 -1.46 4.25 -35.04
CA TYR A 249 -1.24 3.91 -36.41
C TYR A 249 -2.06 4.85 -37.31
N ARG A 250 -1.38 5.76 -37.97
CA ARG A 250 -1.98 6.55 -39.05
C ARG A 250 -1.30 6.20 -40.35
N LEU A 251 -2.03 5.55 -41.21
CA LEU A 251 -1.64 5.43 -42.62
C LEU A 251 -2.03 6.69 -43.36
N ASP A 252 -1.16 7.13 -44.26
CA ASP A 252 -1.57 8.06 -45.30
C ASP A 252 -2.73 7.45 -46.08
N PRO A 253 -3.88 8.15 -46.19
CA PRO A 253 -5.08 7.61 -46.80
C PRO A 253 -4.86 7.22 -48.27
N TRP A 254 -3.89 7.81 -48.93
CA TRP A 254 -3.64 7.64 -50.35
C TRP A 254 -2.55 6.64 -50.65
N SER A 255 -1.43 6.76 -49.95
CA SER A 255 -0.26 5.87 -50.20
C SER A 255 -0.30 4.59 -49.37
N GLN A 256 -1.16 4.54 -48.33
CA GLN A 256 -1.20 3.45 -47.35
C GLN A 256 0.17 3.25 -46.64
N LEU A 257 1.05 4.22 -46.75
CA LEU A 257 2.34 4.22 -46.06
C LEU A 257 2.20 4.88 -44.68
N PRO A 258 2.98 4.46 -43.71
CA PRO A 258 3.02 5.15 -42.40
C PRO A 258 3.36 6.62 -42.58
N LEU A 259 2.56 7.50 -42.00
CA LEU A 259 2.86 8.92 -41.94
C LEU A 259 4.02 9.15 -40.98
N TYR A 260 5.21 8.97 -41.47
CA TYR A 260 6.45 9.28 -40.78
C TYR A 260 6.81 10.75 -41.09
N PRO A 261 7.11 11.57 -40.14
CA PRO A 261 7.43 11.41 -38.70
C PRO A 261 6.25 11.62 -37.76
N ASN A 262 5.01 11.62 -38.22
CA ASN A 262 3.83 11.90 -37.40
C ASN A 262 3.38 10.71 -36.53
N SER A 263 4.32 9.87 -36.09
CA SER A 263 4.08 8.73 -35.24
C SER A 263 3.75 9.04 -33.78
N GLY A 264 3.51 10.32 -33.46
CA GLY A 264 3.21 10.75 -32.11
C GLY A 264 4.43 11.06 -31.24
N LEU A 265 5.59 10.43 -31.48
CA LEU A 265 6.81 10.75 -30.74
C LEU A 265 7.51 11.99 -31.31
N ASP A 266 7.75 12.98 -30.44
CA ASP A 266 8.58 14.14 -30.75
C ASP A 266 10.06 13.77 -30.56
N PRO A 267 10.96 14.12 -31.48
CA PRO A 267 12.39 13.87 -31.32
C PRO A 267 12.97 14.54 -30.08
N THR A 268 12.34 15.55 -29.54
CA THR A 268 12.71 16.15 -28.25
C THR A 268 12.15 15.30 -27.12
N PHE A 269 13.01 14.66 -26.34
CA PHE A 269 12.63 13.69 -25.31
C PHE A 269 11.55 14.21 -24.34
N ALA A 270 11.71 15.44 -23.83
CA ALA A 270 10.80 16.04 -22.86
C ALA A 270 9.38 16.27 -23.40
N LYS A 271 9.22 16.38 -24.72
CA LYS A 271 7.89 16.59 -25.32
C LYS A 271 7.04 15.32 -25.37
N ASN A 272 7.59 14.18 -25.03
CA ASN A 272 6.86 12.92 -24.95
C ASN A 272 6.23 12.69 -23.56
N TYR A 273 6.55 13.54 -22.60
CA TYR A 273 6.00 13.46 -21.24
C TYR A 273 4.63 14.13 -21.19
N LYS A 274 3.76 13.62 -20.31
CA LYS A 274 2.48 14.27 -20.02
C LYS A 274 2.76 15.60 -19.33
N PRO A 275 2.25 16.74 -19.86
CA PRO A 275 2.47 18.05 -19.24
C PRO A 275 2.06 18.04 -17.77
N LEU A 276 2.85 18.68 -16.92
CA LEU A 276 2.67 18.82 -15.47
C LEU A 276 2.85 17.55 -14.65
N ASP A 277 3.01 16.37 -15.26
CA ASP A 277 3.33 15.15 -14.53
C ASP A 277 4.85 15.08 -14.30
N PRO A 278 5.28 14.78 -13.07
CA PRO A 278 6.69 14.67 -12.77
C PRO A 278 7.31 13.44 -13.44
N THR A 279 8.50 13.61 -14.00
CA THR A 279 9.36 12.46 -14.32
C THR A 279 9.94 11.92 -13.01
N VAL A 280 9.78 10.63 -12.79
CA VAL A 280 10.29 9.96 -11.59
C VAL A 280 11.51 9.13 -11.98
N ASP A 281 12.70 9.53 -11.50
CA ASP A 281 13.86 8.66 -11.54
C ASP A 281 13.65 7.55 -10.51
N VAL A 282 13.16 6.42 -10.98
CA VAL A 282 12.88 5.26 -10.12
C VAL A 282 14.16 4.59 -9.65
N TYR A 283 15.24 4.76 -10.39
CA TYR A 283 16.58 4.33 -10.02
C TYR A 283 17.64 5.32 -10.55
N ASP A 284 18.63 5.63 -9.74
CA ASP A 284 19.85 6.35 -10.13
C ASP A 284 21.04 5.75 -9.36
N GLY A 285 21.94 5.09 -10.05
CA GLY A 285 23.09 4.46 -9.41
C GLY A 285 23.84 3.48 -10.31
N PRO A 286 24.85 2.79 -9.76
CA PRO A 286 25.56 1.76 -10.51
C PRO A 286 24.67 0.55 -10.76
N PHE A 287 24.88 -0.08 -11.91
CA PHE A 287 24.12 -1.29 -12.27
C PHE A 287 25.09 -2.41 -12.70
N GLN A 288 24.99 -3.53 -12.02
CA GLN A 288 25.75 -4.73 -12.37
C GLN A 288 24.81 -5.75 -13.03
N VAL A 289 25.16 -6.17 -14.22
CA VAL A 289 24.53 -7.28 -14.94
C VAL A 289 25.36 -8.53 -14.71
N ALA A 290 24.72 -9.66 -14.38
CA ALA A 290 25.39 -10.93 -14.24
C ALA A 290 24.48 -12.09 -14.69
N PRO A 291 25.04 -13.19 -15.21
CA PRO A 291 24.25 -14.34 -15.68
C PRO A 291 23.30 -14.92 -14.62
N GLY A 292 23.71 -14.92 -13.36
CA GLY A 292 22.92 -15.43 -12.23
C GLY A 292 21.71 -14.59 -11.85
N LEU A 293 21.56 -13.40 -12.44
CA LEU A 293 20.41 -12.51 -12.17
C LEU A 293 19.22 -12.80 -13.09
N VAL A 294 19.39 -13.60 -14.13
CA VAL A 294 18.27 -14.01 -14.99
C VAL A 294 17.34 -14.90 -14.23
N ARG A 295 16.07 -14.52 -14.20
CA ARG A 295 15.01 -15.28 -13.55
C ARG A 295 14.61 -16.51 -14.37
N PRO A 296 13.93 -17.51 -13.77
CA PRO A 296 13.46 -18.69 -14.49
C PRO A 296 12.53 -18.40 -15.66
N ASP A 297 11.86 -17.25 -15.67
CA ASP A 297 10.99 -16.78 -16.74
C ASP A 297 11.76 -16.12 -17.90
N GLY A 298 13.09 -16.07 -17.83
CA GLY A 298 13.98 -15.53 -18.84
C GLY A 298 14.16 -14.01 -18.78
N TYR A 299 13.63 -13.32 -17.77
CA TYR A 299 13.81 -11.88 -17.60
C TYR A 299 14.93 -11.58 -16.62
N LEU A 300 15.65 -10.48 -16.87
CA LEU A 300 16.67 -9.92 -16.00
C LEU A 300 16.11 -8.62 -15.41
N PRO A 301 15.96 -8.55 -14.07
CA PRO A 301 15.46 -7.34 -13.44
C PRO A 301 16.48 -6.21 -13.52
N TYR A 302 16.01 -4.98 -13.74
CA TYR A 302 16.79 -3.80 -13.40
C TYR A 302 16.99 -3.72 -11.88
N PRO A 303 17.89 -2.86 -11.40
CA PRO A 303 18.05 -2.67 -9.97
C PRO A 303 16.72 -2.36 -9.29
N GLN A 304 16.60 -2.78 -8.03
CA GLN A 304 15.44 -2.44 -7.22
C GLN A 304 15.19 -0.93 -7.24
N PHE A 305 13.97 -0.53 -7.51
CA PHE A 305 13.59 0.86 -7.52
C PHE A 305 13.85 1.49 -6.15
N GLN A 306 14.45 2.67 -6.16
CA GLN A 306 14.66 3.48 -4.96
C GLN A 306 13.36 4.15 -4.51
N ARG A 307 12.45 4.36 -5.47
CA ARG A 307 11.08 4.83 -5.24
C ARG A 307 10.14 4.25 -6.29
N PRO A 308 8.91 3.89 -5.93
CA PRO A 308 7.95 3.40 -6.89
C PRO A 308 7.43 4.55 -7.77
N PHE A 309 6.97 4.21 -8.97
CA PHE A 309 6.23 5.14 -9.82
C PHE A 309 4.73 4.93 -9.64
N VAL A 310 3.99 6.00 -9.38
CA VAL A 310 2.53 5.96 -9.30
C VAL A 310 1.96 5.91 -10.71
N TYR A 311 1.35 4.79 -11.07
CA TYR A 311 0.68 4.60 -12.35
C TYR A 311 -0.83 4.77 -12.17
N GLU A 312 -1.42 5.75 -12.87
CA GLU A 312 -2.85 6.07 -12.76
C GLU A 312 -3.79 5.05 -13.42
N GLY A 313 -3.25 4.02 -14.07
CA GLY A 313 -4.02 2.94 -14.69
C GLY A 313 -4.69 3.25 -16.01
N SER A 314 -4.47 4.41 -16.60
CA SER A 314 -5.18 4.86 -17.82
C SER A 314 -4.28 5.42 -18.91
N SER A 315 -3.16 6.02 -18.57
CA SER A 315 -2.24 6.67 -19.53
C SER A 315 -1.19 5.70 -20.09
N SER A 316 -0.62 6.08 -21.23
CA SER A 316 0.65 5.52 -21.69
C SER A 316 1.78 5.94 -20.73
N ILE A 317 2.87 5.18 -20.69
CA ILE A 317 4.08 5.56 -19.98
C ILE A 317 5.27 5.62 -20.93
N VAL A 318 6.20 6.50 -20.59
CA VAL A 318 7.55 6.51 -21.13
C VAL A 318 8.48 5.89 -20.10
N VAL A 319 9.23 4.91 -20.53
CA VAL A 319 10.39 4.39 -19.79
C VAL A 319 11.63 4.96 -20.44
N GLU A 320 12.42 5.70 -19.68
CA GLU A 320 13.64 6.35 -20.16
C GLU A 320 14.86 5.79 -19.46
N PHE A 321 15.85 5.47 -20.28
CA PHE A 321 17.14 4.99 -19.85
C PHE A 321 18.21 6.05 -20.16
N LYS A 322 19.06 6.34 -19.18
CA LYS A 322 20.28 7.14 -19.34
C LYS A 322 21.42 6.37 -18.73
N SER A 323 22.42 6.04 -19.49
CA SER A 323 23.59 5.33 -19.00
C SER A 323 24.86 6.08 -19.32
N VAL A 324 25.80 6.10 -18.36
CA VAL A 324 27.16 6.54 -18.58
C VAL A 324 28.04 5.32 -18.77
N ALA A 325 29.00 5.45 -19.65
CA ALA A 325 29.98 4.43 -19.93
C ALA A 325 30.62 3.86 -18.67
N TRP A 326 30.83 2.59 -18.71
CA TRP A 326 31.63 1.83 -17.77
C TRP A 326 33.10 1.96 -18.14
N GLY A 327 33.88 2.13 -17.11
CA GLY A 327 35.33 2.31 -17.30
C GLY A 327 35.99 1.08 -17.90
N ASN A 328 36.83 1.30 -18.88
CA ASN A 328 38.00 0.53 -19.27
C ASN A 328 37.87 -0.79 -20.02
N LEU A 329 36.74 -1.24 -20.46
CA LEU A 329 36.72 -2.46 -21.24
C LEU A 329 36.14 -2.20 -22.63
N LEU A 330 36.99 -1.73 -23.55
CA LEU A 330 36.84 -2.13 -24.94
C LEU A 330 36.76 -3.64 -24.92
N PRO A 331 35.74 -4.27 -25.58
CA PRO A 331 35.67 -5.70 -25.65
C PRO A 331 36.93 -6.22 -26.34
N GLN A 332 37.87 -6.67 -25.52
CA GLN A 332 38.95 -7.47 -26.03
C GLN A 332 38.32 -8.82 -26.40
N ASN A 333 38.31 -9.15 -27.67
CA ASN A 333 37.88 -10.42 -28.19
C ASN A 333 36.36 -10.65 -28.33
N GLY A 334 35.65 -9.79 -29.07
CA GLY A 334 34.31 -10.15 -29.58
C GLY A 334 33.27 -10.38 -28.46
N ALA A 335 33.44 -9.76 -27.29
CA ALA A 335 32.50 -9.85 -26.20
C ALA A 335 31.10 -9.44 -26.71
N GLN A 336 30.15 -10.29 -26.52
CA GLN A 336 28.80 -10.08 -27.01
C GLN A 336 28.15 -8.91 -26.24
N VAL A 337 27.67 -7.99 -27.03
CA VAL A 337 26.81 -6.89 -26.52
C VAL A 337 25.59 -7.51 -25.84
N HIS A 338 25.20 -6.99 -24.68
CA HIS A 338 23.91 -7.34 -24.12
C HIS A 338 22.82 -6.81 -25.01
N LEU A 339 22.33 -7.67 -25.86
CA LEU A 339 21.22 -7.40 -26.72
C LEU A 339 19.94 -7.66 -25.93
N MET A 340 18.99 -6.76 -26.04
CA MET A 340 17.66 -6.94 -25.50
C MET A 340 16.71 -7.36 -26.61
N VAL A 341 15.77 -8.25 -26.28
CA VAL A 341 14.75 -8.63 -27.24
C VAL A 341 13.84 -7.44 -27.51
N LEU A 342 13.68 -7.10 -28.77
CA LEU A 342 12.67 -6.14 -29.22
C LEU A 342 11.38 -6.87 -29.58
N SER A 343 10.27 -6.18 -29.39
CA SER A 343 9.00 -6.61 -29.96
C SER A 343 9.05 -6.60 -31.50
N SER A 344 8.12 -7.29 -32.13
CA SER A 344 7.88 -7.12 -33.55
C SER A 344 7.72 -5.65 -33.92
N PRO A 345 8.20 -5.23 -35.10
CA PRO A 345 7.97 -3.88 -35.57
C PRO A 345 6.50 -3.51 -35.46
N GLN A 346 6.24 -2.41 -34.76
CA GLN A 346 4.92 -1.83 -34.66
C GLN A 346 4.71 -0.84 -35.78
N PRO A 347 3.48 -0.56 -36.18
CA PRO A 347 3.22 0.34 -37.29
C PRO A 347 3.79 1.76 -37.13
N ASN A 348 4.12 2.18 -35.92
CA ASN A 348 4.58 3.53 -35.58
C ASN A 348 5.84 3.53 -34.74
N ALA A 349 6.60 4.63 -34.79
CA ALA A 349 7.75 4.82 -33.92
C ALA A 349 7.30 4.83 -32.45
N ARG A 350 7.91 3.94 -31.68
CA ARG A 350 7.64 3.74 -30.25
C ARG A 350 8.89 3.92 -29.40
N ALA A 351 10.04 4.03 -30.02
CA ALA A 351 11.30 4.24 -29.35
C ALA A 351 12.06 5.41 -29.99
N LEU A 352 12.75 6.14 -29.14
CA LEU A 352 13.71 7.17 -29.52
C LEU A 352 15.05 6.83 -28.88
N SER A 353 16.13 7.03 -29.59
CA SER A 353 17.45 6.85 -29.02
C SER A 353 18.46 7.88 -29.51
N VAL A 354 19.45 8.12 -28.69
CA VAL A 354 20.67 8.81 -29.03
C VAL A 354 21.81 8.09 -28.34
N GLY A 355 22.85 7.83 -29.10
CA GLY A 355 24.02 7.16 -28.59
C GLY A 355 25.27 7.69 -29.28
N ALA A 356 26.33 7.88 -28.54
CA ALA A 356 27.58 8.41 -29.05
C ALA A 356 28.48 7.28 -29.54
N GLN A 357 28.28 6.81 -30.76
CA GLN A 357 29.19 5.83 -31.32
C GLN A 357 30.63 6.38 -31.56
N PHE A 358 30.75 7.68 -31.77
CA PHE A 358 32.01 8.28 -32.19
C PHE A 358 32.40 9.58 -31.47
N GLN A 359 31.52 10.15 -30.66
CA GLN A 359 31.79 11.37 -29.92
C GLN A 359 31.26 11.28 -28.47
N PRO A 360 31.92 11.92 -27.50
CA PRO A 360 31.40 12.02 -26.14
C PRO A 360 30.00 12.63 -26.13
N LEU A 361 29.05 11.93 -25.54
CA LEU A 361 27.67 12.38 -25.36
C LEU A 361 27.34 12.35 -23.87
N ASP A 362 26.87 13.46 -23.33
CA ASP A 362 26.28 13.44 -22.02
C ASP A 362 24.77 13.08 -22.14
N PRO A 363 24.37 11.88 -21.71
CA PRO A 363 22.99 11.45 -21.84
C PRO A 363 22.02 12.23 -20.95
N PHE A 364 22.53 12.98 -19.96
CA PHE A 364 21.72 13.78 -19.05
C PHE A 364 21.39 15.16 -19.61
N THR A 365 22.25 15.71 -20.44
CA THR A 365 22.04 17.04 -21.06
C THR A 365 21.57 16.98 -22.51
N THR A 366 21.64 15.85 -23.15
CA THR A 366 21.15 15.69 -24.54
C THR A 366 19.64 15.77 -24.59
N LEU A 367 19.11 16.70 -25.39
CA LEU A 367 17.67 17.02 -25.43
C LEU A 367 16.92 16.31 -26.57
N THR A 368 17.63 15.92 -27.65
CA THR A 368 17.01 15.40 -28.87
C THR A 368 17.55 14.03 -29.24
N ALA A 369 16.66 13.16 -29.74
CA ALA A 369 17.00 11.87 -30.28
C ALA A 369 17.68 11.99 -31.65
N GLN A 370 18.54 11.05 -31.97
CA GLN A 370 19.17 10.90 -33.31
C GLN A 370 18.47 9.83 -34.17
N SER A 371 17.78 8.91 -33.52
CA SER A 371 17.02 7.86 -34.20
C SER A 371 15.67 7.62 -33.56
N ALA A 372 14.74 7.16 -34.37
CA ALA A 372 13.43 6.66 -33.93
C ALA A 372 13.25 5.25 -34.51
N ASP A 373 12.62 4.39 -33.71
CA ASP A 373 12.36 3.00 -34.04
C ASP A 373 10.89 2.67 -33.77
N ASN A 374 10.33 1.78 -34.57
CA ASN A 374 8.97 1.29 -34.43
C ASN A 374 8.86 0.06 -33.54
N SER A 375 9.93 -0.40 -32.93
CA SER A 375 9.98 -1.48 -31.96
C SER A 375 10.27 -0.93 -30.56
N VAL A 376 9.86 -1.68 -29.55
CA VAL A 376 10.17 -1.38 -28.15
C VAL A 376 10.83 -2.58 -27.50
N LEU A 377 11.53 -2.34 -26.40
CA LEU A 377 12.09 -3.42 -25.59
C LEU A 377 11.00 -4.35 -25.07
N ASP A 378 11.30 -5.64 -25.06
CA ASP A 378 10.49 -6.63 -24.35
C ASP A 378 10.73 -6.44 -22.84
N LEU A 379 9.96 -5.53 -22.25
CA LEU A 379 10.00 -5.24 -20.81
C LEU A 379 8.84 -5.93 -20.11
N LYS A 380 9.15 -6.48 -18.94
CA LYS A 380 8.19 -6.99 -17.99
C LYS A 380 8.06 -5.97 -16.84
N PHE A 381 6.85 -5.57 -16.56
CA PHE A 381 6.48 -4.61 -15.52
C PHE A 381 5.85 -5.34 -14.34
N GLU A 382 6.21 -4.96 -13.12
CA GLU A 382 5.52 -5.40 -11.92
C GLU A 382 4.77 -4.22 -11.30
N PHE A 383 3.46 -4.35 -11.24
CA PHE A 383 2.57 -3.39 -10.60
C PHE A 383 2.06 -3.94 -9.28
N ARG A 384 1.94 -3.08 -8.28
CA ARG A 384 1.38 -3.40 -6.97
C ARG A 384 0.24 -2.47 -6.62
N LYS A 385 -0.94 -3.04 -6.34
CA LYS A 385 -2.03 -2.29 -5.73
C LYS A 385 -1.84 -2.33 -4.23
N VAL A 386 -1.45 -1.21 -3.66
CA VAL A 386 -1.10 -1.08 -2.24
C VAL A 386 -2.12 -0.27 -1.46
N THR A 387 -2.99 0.48 -2.14
CA THR A 387 -3.95 1.39 -1.52
C THR A 387 -5.30 0.72 -1.36
N SER A 388 -5.82 0.81 -0.15
CA SER A 388 -7.18 0.43 0.21
C SER A 388 -7.93 1.64 0.73
N THR A 389 -9.22 1.68 0.49
CA THR A 389 -10.10 2.72 1.03
C THR A 389 -11.26 2.07 1.78
N ALA A 390 -11.66 2.71 2.86
CA ALA A 390 -12.87 2.35 3.59
C ALA A 390 -13.64 3.63 3.93
N THR A 391 -14.92 3.64 3.65
CA THR A 391 -15.82 4.75 3.98
C THR A 391 -16.83 4.28 5.00
N SER A 392 -16.93 5.00 6.12
CA SER A 392 -17.88 4.71 7.18
C SER A 392 -19.32 5.04 6.76
N PRO A 393 -20.33 4.46 7.41
CA PRO A 393 -21.66 5.04 7.41
C PRO A 393 -21.65 6.42 8.10
N PHE A 394 -22.73 7.16 7.98
CA PHE A 394 -22.91 8.40 8.72
C PHE A 394 -23.16 8.13 10.21
N LEU A 395 -22.31 8.66 11.06
CA LEU A 395 -22.40 8.60 12.50
C LEU A 395 -23.21 9.80 13.01
N LEU A 396 -24.19 9.58 13.87
CA LEU A 396 -24.99 10.65 14.44
C LEU A 396 -24.16 11.47 15.44
N ASN A 397 -24.12 12.78 15.24
CA ASN A 397 -23.59 13.78 16.18
C ASN A 397 -24.73 14.56 16.82
N PRO A 398 -25.26 14.12 17.97
CA PRO A 398 -26.39 14.76 18.59
C PRO A 398 -26.11 16.22 18.93
N GLY A 399 -26.90 17.12 18.36
CA GLY A 399 -26.80 18.56 18.62
C GLY A 399 -25.76 19.30 17.77
N GLY A 400 -25.18 18.67 16.73
CA GLY A 400 -24.24 19.34 15.83
C GLY A 400 -23.00 19.91 16.53
N ARG A 401 -22.48 19.16 17.51
CA ARG A 401 -21.35 19.59 18.37
C ARG A 401 -20.06 19.70 17.58
N ASN A 402 -19.11 20.45 18.14
CA ASN A 402 -17.79 20.63 17.54
C ASN A 402 -16.92 19.39 17.73
N TYR A 403 -16.25 18.98 16.68
CA TYR A 403 -15.29 17.88 16.73
C TYR A 403 -13.90 18.37 17.12
N GLN A 404 -13.19 17.52 17.85
CA GLN A 404 -11.75 17.63 18.05
C GLN A 404 -11.01 16.66 17.14
N LYS A 405 -9.68 16.80 17.07
CA LYS A 405 -8.82 15.85 16.34
C LYS A 405 -9.11 14.42 16.82
N PRO A 406 -9.33 13.47 15.90
CA PRO A 406 -9.58 12.09 16.28
C PRO A 406 -8.35 11.44 16.93
N TYR A 407 -8.61 10.56 17.87
CA TYR A 407 -7.62 9.65 18.41
C TYR A 407 -7.77 8.29 17.72
N VAL A 408 -6.64 7.70 17.33
CA VAL A 408 -6.63 6.47 16.54
C VAL A 408 -5.73 5.44 17.19
N ALA A 409 -6.27 4.29 17.50
CA ALA A 409 -5.52 3.11 17.83
C ALA A 409 -5.25 2.33 16.54
N ALA A 410 -4.00 2.26 16.12
CA ALA A 410 -3.62 1.67 14.85
C ALA A 410 -2.30 0.91 14.93
N HIS A 411 -2.18 -0.11 14.11
CA HIS A 411 -0.92 -0.74 13.78
C HIS A 411 -0.44 -0.20 12.43
N GLN A 412 0.64 0.57 12.46
CA GLN A 412 1.22 1.19 11.27
C GLN A 412 2.68 0.76 11.09
N PRO A 413 2.93 -0.36 10.39
CA PRO A 413 4.28 -0.81 10.08
C PRO A 413 5.09 0.26 9.30
N PRO A 414 6.43 0.24 9.39
CA PRO A 414 7.27 1.16 8.65
C PRO A 414 6.97 1.15 7.13
N GLY A 415 6.87 2.34 6.53
CA GLY A 415 6.57 2.52 5.11
C GLY A 415 5.11 2.31 4.74
N THR A 416 4.20 2.19 5.72
CA THR A 416 2.75 2.21 5.50
C THR A 416 2.17 3.58 5.83
N VAL A 417 0.98 3.91 5.28
CA VAL A 417 0.33 5.21 5.49
C VAL A 417 -1.13 5.02 5.86
N ILE A 418 -1.62 5.85 6.77
CA ILE A 418 -3.03 5.96 7.14
C ILE A 418 -3.43 7.43 7.01
N GLU A 419 -4.39 7.71 6.16
CA GLU A 419 -4.91 9.06 5.90
C GLU A 419 -6.41 9.09 6.12
N PHE A 420 -6.92 10.24 6.57
CA PHE A 420 -8.33 10.45 6.85
C PHE A 420 -8.87 11.63 6.07
N GLU A 421 -10.11 11.47 5.61
CA GLU A 421 -10.95 12.55 5.13
C GLU A 421 -12.31 12.45 5.83
N PHE A 422 -12.94 13.59 6.05
CA PHE A 422 -14.17 13.73 6.82
C PHE A 422 -15.23 14.45 6.01
N GLU A 423 -16.49 14.08 6.20
CA GLU A 423 -17.62 14.74 5.60
C GLU A 423 -18.74 14.90 6.64
N GLY A 424 -19.15 16.13 6.85
CA GLY A 424 -20.34 16.44 7.65
C GLY A 424 -21.60 16.45 6.78
N ALA A 425 -22.75 16.04 7.32
CA ALA A 425 -24.03 16.13 6.64
C ALA A 425 -25.16 16.49 7.62
N GLN A 426 -26.24 17.07 7.10
CA GLN A 426 -27.42 17.38 7.93
C GLN A 426 -28.37 16.18 8.06
N THR A 427 -28.28 15.21 7.16
CA THR A 427 -29.09 13.98 7.20
C THR A 427 -28.22 12.73 7.10
N ALA A 428 -28.75 11.61 7.60
CA ALA A 428 -28.08 10.30 7.54
C ALA A 428 -27.83 9.80 6.08
N GLN A 429 -28.52 10.37 5.11
CA GLN A 429 -28.36 10.06 3.69
C GLN A 429 -27.38 10.99 2.97
N GLY A 430 -26.70 11.89 3.70
CA GLY A 430 -25.72 12.80 3.13
C GLY A 430 -26.30 14.10 2.54
N GLY A 431 -27.54 14.44 2.85
CA GLY A 431 -28.15 15.70 2.41
C GLY A 431 -27.46 16.92 3.04
N ALA A 432 -27.27 18.01 2.25
CA ALA A 432 -26.57 19.24 2.64
C ALA A 432 -25.20 18.92 3.29
N SER A 433 -24.32 18.26 2.52
CA SER A 433 -23.00 17.86 3.01
C SER A 433 -21.94 18.95 2.84
N SER A 434 -20.89 18.84 3.66
CA SER A 434 -19.70 19.69 3.57
C SER A 434 -18.79 19.34 2.38
N GLY A 435 -19.00 18.18 1.75
CA GLY A 435 -17.98 17.52 0.94
C GLY A 435 -16.83 16.96 1.79
N TRP A 436 -15.88 16.28 1.14
CA TRP A 436 -14.73 15.67 1.80
C TRP A 436 -13.69 16.71 2.20
N MET A 437 -13.24 16.66 3.44
CA MET A 437 -12.27 17.59 4.04
C MET A 437 -11.21 16.82 4.82
N SER A 438 -9.98 17.31 4.83
CA SER A 438 -8.87 16.72 5.60
C SER A 438 -8.94 17.02 7.11
N ASP A 439 -9.63 18.09 7.49
CA ASP A 439 -9.77 18.50 8.89
C ASP A 439 -11.22 18.30 9.38
N ILE A 440 -11.40 17.42 10.35
CA ILE A 440 -12.69 17.11 10.95
C ILE A 440 -13.38 18.33 11.57
N ARG A 441 -12.62 19.32 12.03
CA ARG A 441 -13.17 20.54 12.63
C ARG A 441 -14.05 21.33 11.67
N ASN A 442 -13.83 21.18 10.36
CA ASN A 442 -14.67 21.78 9.35
C ASN A 442 -16.04 21.10 9.18
N CYS A 443 -16.25 19.97 9.87
CA CYS A 443 -17.54 19.31 9.97
C CYS A 443 -18.36 19.77 11.19
N ALA A 444 -17.93 20.82 11.89
CA ALA A 444 -18.68 21.38 13.02
C ALA A 444 -20.07 21.89 12.58
N GLY A 445 -21.09 21.71 13.42
CA GLY A 445 -22.47 22.14 13.12
C GLY A 445 -23.29 21.15 12.29
N TYR A 446 -22.68 20.11 11.75
CA TYR A 446 -23.41 19.05 11.05
C TYR A 446 -23.95 17.99 12.01
N ALA A 447 -25.15 17.52 11.73
CA ALA A 447 -25.82 16.52 12.57
C ALA A 447 -25.22 15.11 12.42
N TYR A 448 -24.53 14.87 11.33
CA TYR A 448 -23.92 13.59 11.00
C TYR A 448 -22.49 13.78 10.54
N LEU A 449 -21.63 12.80 10.84
CA LEU A 449 -20.25 12.67 10.38
C LEU A 449 -20.08 11.34 9.68
N ARG A 450 -19.44 11.34 8.52
CA ARG A 450 -18.76 10.14 8.00
C ARG A 450 -17.31 10.44 7.75
N TYR A 451 -16.53 9.40 7.67
CA TYR A 451 -15.11 9.53 7.34
C TYR A 451 -14.70 8.48 6.32
N ARG A 452 -13.68 8.80 5.58
CA ARG A 452 -13.01 7.88 4.67
C ARG A 452 -11.58 7.71 5.14
N VAL A 453 -11.15 6.45 5.20
CA VAL A 453 -9.76 6.09 5.52
C VAL A 453 -9.11 5.56 4.26
N ARG A 454 -7.94 6.09 3.94
CA ARG A 454 -7.02 5.55 2.95
C ARG A 454 -5.90 4.84 3.68
N LEU A 455 -5.75 3.54 3.42
CA LEU A 455 -4.76 2.66 4.00
C LEU A 455 -3.78 2.24 2.91
N SER A 456 -2.51 2.63 3.02
CA SER A 456 -1.49 2.26 2.03
C SER A 456 -0.50 1.28 2.65
N ALA A 457 -0.42 0.09 2.05
CA ALA A 457 0.56 -0.93 2.42
C ALA A 457 1.97 -0.52 1.98
N ASN A 458 2.99 -1.10 2.61
CA ASN A 458 4.36 -0.93 2.16
C ASN A 458 4.56 -1.68 0.83
N PRO A 459 4.94 -0.99 -0.26
CA PRO A 459 5.07 -1.62 -1.57
C PRO A 459 6.21 -2.65 -1.65
N TRP A 460 7.19 -2.60 -0.75
CA TRP A 460 8.37 -3.45 -0.79
C TRP A 460 8.25 -4.69 0.10
N THR A 461 7.68 -4.53 1.28
CA THR A 461 7.56 -5.60 2.27
C THR A 461 6.18 -6.25 2.30
N SER A 462 5.22 -5.69 1.59
CA SER A 462 3.79 -6.05 1.64
C SER A 462 3.18 -5.96 3.06
N ALA A 463 3.84 -5.25 3.99
CA ALA A 463 3.26 -4.97 5.29
C ALA A 463 2.04 -4.07 5.14
N VAL A 464 0.96 -4.40 5.85
CA VAL A 464 -0.33 -3.69 5.76
C VAL A 464 -0.65 -2.95 7.06
N PRO A 465 -1.16 -1.72 6.98
CA PRO A 465 -1.64 -1.01 8.15
C PRO A 465 -3.03 -1.50 8.56
N SER A 466 -3.36 -1.32 9.83
CA SER A 466 -4.72 -1.55 10.35
C SER A 466 -5.08 -0.56 11.43
N ILE A 467 -6.40 -0.35 11.62
CA ILE A 467 -6.97 0.49 12.66
C ILE A 467 -7.88 -0.37 13.52
N ASP A 468 -7.66 -0.34 14.83
CA ASP A 468 -8.43 -1.10 15.79
C ASP A 468 -9.60 -0.28 16.34
N THR A 469 -9.37 1.01 16.61
CA THR A 469 -10.40 1.91 17.17
C THR A 469 -10.14 3.35 16.74
N ILE A 470 -11.21 4.09 16.46
CA ILE A 470 -11.16 5.54 16.29
C ILE A 470 -12.12 6.16 17.30
N VAL A 471 -11.65 7.17 18.01
CA VAL A 471 -12.45 7.99 18.92
C VAL A 471 -12.46 9.42 18.42
N PHE A 472 -13.65 9.96 18.18
CA PHE A 472 -13.87 11.35 17.79
C PHE A 472 -14.38 12.12 19.03
N PRO A 473 -13.50 12.83 19.75
CA PRO A 473 -13.93 13.65 20.89
C PRO A 473 -14.83 14.79 20.41
N VAL A 474 -15.89 15.06 21.17
CA VAL A 474 -16.92 16.05 20.82
C VAL A 474 -17.18 16.98 21.99
N GLN A 475 -17.23 18.30 21.75
CA GLN A 475 -17.52 19.36 22.73
C GLN A 475 -18.86 20.02 22.48
#